data_1482e87b92dd0d54217c0b35fc4f2b38
#
_entry.id   1482e87b92dd0d54217c0b35fc4f2b38
#
_cell.length_a   1.000
_cell.length_b   1.000
_cell.length_c   1.000
_cell.angle_alpha   90.00
_cell.angle_beta   90.00
_cell.angle_gamma   90.00
#
_symmetry.space_group_name_H-M   'P 1'
#
loop_
_entity.id
_entity.type
_entity.pdbx_description
1 polymer ?
#
loop_
_entity_poly.entity_id
_entity_poly.type
_entity_poly.pdbx_seq_one_letter_code
_entity_poly.pdbx_strand_id
1 'polypeptide(L)'
;MVLDKPKADEWTMMFTDKCIHCGDTGYVRVKKKDESTWKYTSRYLRPLIQDLFPYIHKDYREQIMTGTHPRCFIEMFGEEE
;
A
#
# COMPACT_ATOMS: atom_id res chain seq x y z
N MET A 1 -8.97 0.58 34.14
CA MET A 1 -8.64 -0.07 33.44
C MET A 1 -8.46 0.42 32.21
N VAL A 2 -7.70 0.02 31.54
CA VAL A 2 -7.47 0.52 30.45
C VAL A 2 -8.16 0.00 29.45
N LEU A 3 -8.44 0.69 28.66
CA LEU A 3 -9.07 0.25 27.68
C LEU A 3 -8.30 0.13 26.58
N ASP A 4 -8.57 -0.68 25.72
CA ASP A 4 -7.89 -0.78 24.55
C ASP A 4 -8.04 0.39 23.76
N LYS A 5 -6.97 0.86 23.20
CA LYS A 5 -7.08 1.93 22.35
C LYS A 5 -7.71 1.55 21.10
N PRO A 6 -8.34 2.43 20.43
CA PRO A 6 -8.93 2.16 19.13
C PRO A 6 -7.88 1.72 18.19
N LYS A 7 -8.20 0.75 17.39
CA LYS A 7 -7.25 0.27 16.44
C LYS A 7 -6.88 1.29 15.42
N ALA A 8 -7.64 2.34 15.31
CA ALA A 8 -7.32 3.37 14.36
C ALA A 8 -5.94 3.93 14.56
N ASP A 9 -5.43 3.90 15.79
CA ASP A 9 -4.12 4.45 16.04
C ASP A 9 -3.02 3.60 15.44
N GLU A 10 -3.32 2.37 15.04
CA GLU A 10 -2.32 1.52 14.46
C GLU A 10 -2.26 1.69 12.97
N TRP A 11 -3.18 2.42 12.38
CA TRP A 11 -3.26 2.53 10.94
C TRP A 11 -2.95 3.92 10.46
N THR A 12 -2.49 4.02 9.23
CA THR A 12 -2.20 5.32 8.66
C THR A 12 -2.45 5.21 7.16
N MET A 13 -2.50 6.35 6.48
CA MET A 13 -2.62 6.35 5.05
C MET A 13 -1.25 6.53 4.48
N MET A 14 -0.79 5.54 3.74
CA MET A 14 0.51 5.64 3.11
C MET A 14 0.30 6.13 1.70
N PHE A 15 0.87 7.28 1.35
CA PHE A 15 0.69 7.85 0.03
C PHE A 15 1.61 7.14 -0.95
N THR A 16 1.11 6.95 -2.16
CA THR A 16 1.86 6.23 -3.17
C THR A 16 2.32 7.22 -4.24
N ASP A 17 3.19 6.74 -5.11
CA ASP A 17 3.72 7.60 -6.16
C ASP A 17 2.63 7.95 -7.15
N LYS A 18 2.92 8.88 -8.03
CA LYS A 18 1.95 9.23 -9.04
C LYS A 18 1.67 8.06 -9.95
N CYS A 19 0.40 7.90 -10.26
CA CYS A 19 -0.03 6.84 -11.15
C CYS A 19 0.39 7.20 -12.56
N ILE A 20 0.97 6.26 -13.28
CA ILE A 20 1.42 6.56 -14.61
C ILE A 20 0.27 6.69 -15.60
N HIS A 21 -0.92 6.25 -15.22
CA HIS A 21 -2.06 6.31 -16.11
C HIS A 21 -2.80 7.64 -15.97
N CYS A 22 -3.14 8.03 -14.76
CA CYS A 22 -3.91 9.24 -14.56
C CYS A 22 -3.11 10.41 -14.01
N GLY A 23 -1.92 10.16 -13.56
CA GLY A 23 -1.07 11.25 -13.09
C GLY A 23 -1.33 11.70 -11.67
N ASP A 24 -2.29 11.10 -11.01
CA ASP A 24 -2.59 11.49 -9.63
C ASP A 24 -1.95 10.55 -8.65
N THR A 25 -1.66 11.07 -7.45
CA THR A 25 -1.18 10.21 -6.40
C THR A 25 -2.36 9.49 -5.78
N GLY A 26 -2.07 8.58 -4.88
CA GLY A 26 -3.12 7.88 -4.17
C GLY A 26 -2.62 7.49 -2.80
N TYR A 27 -3.41 6.69 -2.09
CA TYR A 27 -2.96 6.23 -0.80
C TYR A 27 -3.55 4.85 -0.54
N VAL A 28 -2.90 4.12 0.37
CA VAL A 28 -3.37 2.83 0.79
C VAL A 28 -3.30 2.82 2.31
N ARG A 29 -4.33 2.28 2.95
CA ARG A 29 -4.35 2.26 4.39
C ARG A 29 -3.55 1.08 4.89
N VAL A 30 -2.54 1.32 5.69
CA VAL A 30 -1.66 0.28 6.18
C VAL A 30 -1.37 0.51 7.65
N LYS A 31 -0.77 -0.47 8.29
CA LYS A 31 -0.37 -0.31 9.67
C LYS A 31 0.86 0.57 9.73
N LYS A 32 0.92 1.43 10.74
CA LYS A 32 2.02 2.38 10.85
C LYS A 32 3.38 1.70 10.88
N LYS A 33 3.50 0.60 11.60
CA LYS A 33 4.80 -0.04 11.68
C LYS A 33 5.22 -0.61 10.34
N ASP A 34 4.27 -1.04 9.55
CA ASP A 34 4.60 -1.61 8.25
C ASP A 34 4.98 -0.51 7.28
N GLU A 35 4.35 0.64 7.40
CA GLU A 35 4.72 1.77 6.57
C GLU A 35 6.16 2.18 6.88
N SER A 36 6.50 2.22 8.15
CA SER A 36 7.86 2.59 8.53
C SER A 36 8.86 1.60 7.99
N THR A 37 8.55 0.32 8.08
CA THR A 37 9.45 -0.70 7.56
C THR A 37 9.63 -0.51 6.06
N TRP A 38 8.54 -0.25 5.34
CA TRP A 38 8.62 -0.09 3.90
C TRP A 38 9.46 1.12 3.52
N LYS A 39 9.26 2.23 4.23
CA LYS A 39 9.94 3.46 3.86
C LYS A 39 11.39 3.54 4.30
N TYR A 40 11.67 3.02 5.48
CA TYR A 40 12.98 3.23 6.05
C TYR A 40 13.94 2.05 5.98
N THR A 41 13.53 0.95 5.40
CA THR A 41 14.42 -0.18 5.22
C THR A 41 14.93 -0.15 3.79
N SER A 42 16.20 -0.42 3.62
CA SER A 42 16.80 -0.44 2.30
C SER A 42 16.04 -1.40 1.42
N ARG A 43 15.89 -1.05 0.16
CA ARG A 43 15.14 -1.89 -0.74
C ARG A 43 15.73 -3.30 -0.82
N TYR A 44 17.00 -3.47 -0.51
CA TYR A 44 17.59 -4.77 -0.57
C TYR A 44 17.32 -5.59 0.70
N LEU A 45 16.94 -4.94 1.77
CA LEU A 45 16.70 -5.61 3.02
C LEU A 45 15.24 -5.73 3.41
N ARG A 46 14.37 -5.07 2.70
CA ARG A 46 12.98 -5.09 3.14
C ARG A 46 12.30 -6.37 2.71
N PRO A 47 11.31 -6.81 3.48
CA PRO A 47 10.59 -8.02 3.16
C PRO A 47 9.84 -7.87 1.85
N LEU A 48 9.40 -8.98 1.31
CA LEU A 48 8.58 -8.92 0.13
C LEU A 48 7.30 -8.20 0.50
N ILE A 49 6.75 -7.49 -0.47
CA ILE A 49 5.57 -6.68 -0.18
C ILE A 49 4.41 -7.55 0.29
N GLN A 50 4.28 -8.76 -0.22
CA GLN A 50 3.20 -9.63 0.20
C GLN A 50 3.40 -10.14 1.62
N ASP A 51 4.63 -10.17 2.09
CA ASP A 51 4.91 -10.58 3.45
C ASP A 51 4.71 -9.43 4.40
N LEU A 52 4.97 -8.22 3.96
CA LEU A 52 4.84 -7.05 4.81
C LEU A 52 3.40 -6.60 4.90
N PHE A 53 2.66 -6.70 3.82
CA PHE A 53 1.28 -6.25 3.78
C PHE A 53 0.33 -7.39 3.40
N PRO A 54 0.33 -8.48 4.18
CA PRO A 54 -0.52 -9.62 3.79
C PRO A 54 -2.00 -9.33 3.91
N TYR A 55 -2.36 -8.30 4.68
CA TYR A 55 -3.77 -7.95 4.88
C TYR A 55 -4.31 -7.05 3.79
N ILE A 56 -3.49 -6.71 2.79
CA ILE A 56 -3.92 -5.82 1.74
C ILE A 56 -4.11 -6.60 0.46
N HIS A 57 -5.18 -6.30 -0.25
CA HIS A 57 -5.48 -6.98 -1.51
C HIS A 57 -4.33 -6.75 -2.48
N LYS A 58 -4.10 -7.73 -3.34
CA LYS A 58 -2.96 -7.66 -4.26
C LYS A 58 -2.98 -6.41 -5.13
N ASP A 59 -4.16 -5.92 -5.51
CA ASP A 59 -4.24 -4.74 -6.36
C ASP A 59 -3.69 -3.51 -5.64
N TYR A 60 -3.92 -3.42 -4.34
CA TYR A 60 -3.40 -2.29 -3.59
C TYR A 60 -1.93 -2.47 -3.27
N ARG A 61 -1.46 -3.73 -3.17
CA ARG A 61 -0.04 -3.94 -3.00
C ARG A 61 0.69 -3.47 -4.25
N GLU A 62 0.09 -3.70 -5.42
CA GLU A 62 0.69 -3.25 -6.65
C GLU A 62 0.74 -1.72 -6.67
N GLN A 63 -0.30 -1.07 -6.16
CA GLN A 63 -0.31 0.38 -6.08
C GLN A 63 0.84 0.88 -5.19
N ILE A 64 1.12 0.18 -4.11
CA ILE A 64 2.21 0.57 -3.23
C ILE A 64 3.54 0.49 -3.98
N MET A 65 3.70 -0.50 -4.82
CA MET A 65 4.95 -0.67 -5.53
C MET A 65 5.11 0.27 -6.70
N THR A 66 4.05 0.51 -7.44
CA THR A 66 4.18 1.25 -8.69
C THR A 66 3.43 2.57 -8.72
N GLY A 67 2.52 2.78 -7.78
CA GLY A 67 1.69 3.98 -7.78
C GLY A 67 0.45 3.85 -8.63
N THR A 68 0.33 2.79 -9.44
CA THR A 68 -0.81 2.66 -10.35
C THR A 68 -2.04 2.26 -9.56
N HIS A 69 -3.13 3.03 -9.71
CA HIS A 69 -4.35 2.73 -9.00
C HIS A 69 -4.98 1.46 -9.56
N PRO A 70 -5.69 0.69 -8.73
CA PRO A 70 -6.30 -0.54 -9.22
C PRO A 70 -7.21 -0.32 -10.41
N ARG A 71 -8.04 0.75 -10.37
CA ARG A 71 -8.89 1.04 -11.48
C ARG A 71 -8.10 1.38 -12.73
N CYS A 72 -7.00 2.13 -12.57
CA CYS A 72 -6.19 2.52 -13.71
C CYS A 72 -5.48 1.31 -14.29
N PHE A 73 -5.08 0.38 -13.43
CA PHE A 73 -4.44 -0.84 -13.90
C PHE A 73 -5.40 -1.62 -14.79
N ILE A 74 -6.66 -1.71 -14.37
CA ILE A 74 -7.66 -2.41 -15.17
C ILE A 74 -7.89 -1.69 -16.49
N GLU A 75 -7.91 -0.36 -16.47
CA GLU A 75 -8.10 0.38 -17.70
C GLU A 75 -6.93 0.22 -18.67
N MET A 76 -5.72 0.08 -18.14
CA MET A 76 -4.57 -0.05 -18.99
C MET A 76 -4.42 -1.45 -19.55
N PHE A 77 -4.70 -2.46 -18.74
CA PHE A 77 -4.42 -3.82 -19.13
C PHE A 77 -5.65 -4.70 -19.30
N GLY A 78 -6.82 -4.17 -18.97
CA GLY A 78 -8.04 -4.94 -19.09
C GLY A 78 -8.20 -5.87 -17.91
N GLU A 79 -9.42 -6.37 -17.76
CA GLU A 79 -9.61 -7.28 -16.72
C GLU A 79 -9.21 -8.62 -17.13
N GLU A 80 -8.57 -9.35 -16.23
CA GLU A 80 -8.19 -10.61 -16.58
C GLU A 80 -9.18 -11.54 -16.19
N GLU A 81 -9.46 -12.50 -16.89
CA GLU A 81 -10.41 -13.41 -16.52
C GLU A 81 -9.93 -14.63 -16.24
#